data_e61d361bb3650a4880208a7540ee3a5d
#
_entry.id   e61d361bb3650a4880208a7540ee3a5d
#
_cell.length_a   1.000
_cell.length_b   1.000
_cell.length_c   1.000
_cell.angle_alpha   90.00
_cell.angle_beta   90.00
_cell.angle_gamma   90.00
#
_symmetry.space_group_name_H-M   'P 1'
#
loop_
_entity.id
_entity.type
_entity.pdbx_description
1 polymer ?
#
loop_
_entity_poly.entity_id
_entity_poly.type
_entity_poly.pdbx_seq_one_letter_code
_entity_poly.pdbx_strand_id
1 'polypeptide(L)'
;MENEKQTENFENQLTTAAVGFLQESAKWSKFMAIIGFIGIGLMVLVSLFMAIGFSAMGASTMPELPFSMSVFSIIYVLFAAIYFFPVYYLYQYATKTSAALHSKNKQLLTDGLENLKSHHKFLGIFTLILVSLYGFIFVFAILGGILSTLS
;
A
#
# COMPACT_ATOMS: atom_id res chain seq x y z
N MET A 1 27.09 -6.14 -30.82
CA MET A 1 28.19 -6.51 -29.88
C MET A 1 27.89 -6.09 -28.44
N GLU A 2 27.49 -4.85 -28.16
CA GLU A 2 27.18 -4.43 -26.76
C GLU A 2 25.88 -5.03 -26.26
N ASN A 3 24.84 -5.07 -27.09
CA ASN A 3 23.55 -5.72 -26.76
C ASN A 3 23.68 -7.25 -26.60
N GLU A 4 24.54 -7.90 -27.36
CA GLU A 4 24.77 -9.36 -27.23
C GLU A 4 25.48 -9.69 -25.92
N LYS A 5 26.49 -8.90 -25.53
CA LYS A 5 27.17 -9.04 -24.24
C LYS A 5 26.24 -8.77 -23.04
N GLN A 6 25.32 -7.82 -23.17
CA GLN A 6 24.32 -7.56 -22.12
C GLN A 6 23.32 -8.71 -21.97
N THR A 7 22.89 -9.29 -23.10
CA THR A 7 21.99 -10.43 -23.13
C THR A 7 22.63 -11.68 -22.53
N GLU A 8 23.86 -12.01 -22.94
CA GLU A 8 24.63 -13.14 -22.43
C GLU A 8 24.92 -13.02 -20.93
N ASN A 9 25.27 -11.82 -20.47
CA ASN A 9 25.46 -11.53 -19.06
C ASN A 9 24.16 -11.59 -18.23
N PHE A 10 23.01 -11.31 -18.82
CA PHE A 10 21.71 -11.44 -18.13
C PHE A 10 21.34 -12.91 -17.95
N GLU A 11 21.52 -13.71 -18.97
CA GLU A 11 21.25 -15.16 -18.94
C GLU A 11 22.19 -15.90 -17.98
N ASN A 12 23.44 -15.48 -17.86
CA ASN A 12 24.42 -16.07 -16.94
C ASN A 12 24.18 -15.73 -15.46
N GLN A 13 23.37 -14.71 -15.14
CA GLN A 13 23.12 -14.28 -13.75
C GLN A 13 21.77 -14.74 -13.20
N LEU A 14 20.82 -15.07 -14.06
CA LEU A 14 19.50 -15.53 -13.65
C LEU A 14 19.26 -16.94 -14.24
N THR A 15 18.97 -17.89 -13.36
CA THR A 15 18.52 -19.22 -13.81
C THR A 15 17.17 -19.11 -14.49
N THR A 16 16.86 -20.00 -15.42
CA THR A 16 15.57 -20.06 -16.12
C THR A 16 14.40 -20.13 -15.12
N ALA A 17 14.59 -20.86 -14.01
CA ALA A 17 13.62 -20.94 -12.94
C ALA A 17 13.40 -19.57 -12.24
N ALA A 18 14.48 -18.81 -11.96
CA ALA A 18 14.38 -17.49 -11.35
C ALA A 18 13.65 -16.49 -12.26
N VAL A 19 13.87 -16.55 -13.56
CA VAL A 19 13.13 -15.74 -14.55
C VAL A 19 11.64 -16.06 -14.48
N GLY A 20 11.27 -17.37 -14.43
CA GLY A 20 9.88 -17.80 -14.30
C GLY A 20 9.21 -17.27 -13.03
N PHE A 21 9.88 -17.40 -11.89
CA PHE A 21 9.35 -16.90 -10.61
C PHE A 21 9.21 -15.37 -10.58
N LEU A 22 10.16 -14.63 -11.14
CA LEU A 22 10.06 -13.18 -11.24
C LEU A 22 8.92 -12.75 -12.15
N GLN A 23 8.71 -13.45 -13.26
CA GLN A 23 7.62 -13.15 -14.19
C GLN A 23 6.25 -13.40 -13.55
N GLU A 24 6.11 -14.51 -12.82
CA GLU A 24 4.89 -14.83 -12.10
C GLU A 24 4.64 -13.81 -10.95
N SER A 25 5.68 -13.50 -10.17
CA SER A 25 5.61 -12.48 -9.12
C SER A 25 5.20 -11.12 -9.67
N ALA A 26 5.79 -10.69 -10.79
CA ALA A 26 5.43 -9.42 -11.43
C ALA A 26 3.97 -9.41 -11.91
N LYS A 27 3.47 -10.53 -12.44
CA LYS A 27 2.07 -10.67 -12.88
C LYS A 27 1.10 -10.52 -11.72
N TRP A 28 1.33 -11.23 -10.61
CA TRP A 28 0.51 -11.15 -9.41
C TRP A 28 0.59 -9.79 -8.74
N SER A 29 1.78 -9.19 -8.68
CA SER A 29 1.98 -7.85 -8.14
C SER A 29 1.23 -6.80 -8.95
N LYS A 30 1.20 -6.92 -10.28
CA LYS A 30 0.41 -6.04 -11.16
C LYS A 30 -1.08 -6.15 -10.88
N PHE A 31 -1.58 -7.37 -10.73
CA PHE A 31 -2.97 -7.63 -10.39
C PHE A 31 -3.35 -7.02 -9.03
N MET A 32 -2.54 -7.25 -7.99
CA MET A 32 -2.75 -6.66 -6.67
C MET A 32 -2.70 -5.13 -6.69
N ALA A 33 -1.79 -4.56 -7.46
CA ALA A 33 -1.70 -3.10 -7.60
C ALA A 33 -2.94 -2.50 -8.27
N ILE A 34 -3.49 -3.16 -9.30
CA ILE A 34 -4.73 -2.72 -9.96
C ILE A 34 -5.90 -2.76 -8.98
N ILE A 35 -6.05 -3.86 -8.23
CA ILE A 35 -7.06 -3.96 -7.16
C ILE A 35 -6.85 -2.87 -6.10
N GLY A 36 -5.60 -2.60 -5.73
CA GLY A 36 -5.24 -1.53 -4.81
C GLY A 36 -5.71 -0.15 -5.31
N PHE A 37 -5.49 0.17 -6.58
CA PHE A 37 -5.97 1.43 -7.17
C PHE A 37 -7.50 1.52 -7.21
N ILE A 38 -8.19 0.41 -7.51
CA ILE A 38 -9.65 0.35 -7.44
C ILE A 38 -10.12 0.63 -6.00
N GLY A 39 -9.48 0.00 -5.01
CA GLY A 39 -9.77 0.23 -3.59
C GLY A 39 -9.58 1.70 -3.18
N ILE A 40 -8.49 2.34 -3.60
CA ILE A 40 -8.24 3.76 -3.36
C ILE A 40 -9.35 4.62 -4.01
N GLY A 41 -9.72 4.32 -5.25
CA GLY A 41 -10.83 4.99 -5.93
C GLY A 41 -12.15 4.87 -5.17
N LEU A 42 -12.46 3.68 -4.67
CA LEU A 42 -13.65 3.45 -3.83
C LEU A 42 -13.58 4.22 -2.51
N MET A 43 -12.42 4.29 -1.85
CA MET A 43 -12.24 5.10 -0.64
C MET A 43 -12.54 6.58 -0.89
N VAL A 44 -12.06 7.13 -2.00
CA VAL A 44 -12.33 8.52 -2.40
C VAL A 44 -13.81 8.71 -2.69
N LEU A 45 -14.45 7.80 -3.42
CA LEU A 45 -15.89 7.86 -3.69
C LEU A 45 -16.71 7.84 -2.40
N VAL A 46 -16.41 6.90 -1.48
CA VAL A 46 -17.09 6.82 -0.18
C VAL A 46 -16.92 8.11 0.60
N SER A 47 -15.73 8.70 0.62
CA SER A 47 -15.47 9.97 1.31
C SER A 47 -16.31 11.12 0.74
N LEU A 48 -16.47 11.18 -0.58
CA LEU A 48 -17.31 12.17 -1.25
C LEU A 48 -18.80 11.96 -0.91
N PHE A 49 -19.28 10.72 -0.95
CA PHE A 49 -20.65 10.41 -0.54
C PHE A 49 -20.93 10.76 0.92
N MET A 50 -19.99 10.49 1.81
CA MET A 50 -20.08 10.90 3.21
C MET A 50 -20.13 12.43 3.34
N ALA A 51 -19.25 13.16 2.65
CA ALA A 51 -19.22 14.62 2.72
C ALA A 51 -20.52 15.27 2.20
N ILE A 52 -21.09 14.77 1.10
CA ILE A 52 -22.30 15.32 0.48
C ILE A 52 -23.56 14.81 1.19
N GLY A 53 -23.64 13.50 1.47
CA GLY A 53 -24.82 12.88 2.06
C GLY A 53 -25.16 13.42 3.44
N PHE A 54 -24.15 13.64 4.28
CA PHE A 54 -24.36 14.19 5.62
C PHE A 54 -24.68 15.67 5.63
N SER A 55 -24.17 16.45 4.68
CA SER A 55 -24.57 17.84 4.54
C SER A 55 -26.05 17.99 4.12
N ALA A 56 -26.59 17.00 3.38
CA ALA A 56 -27.97 17.01 2.92
C ALA A 56 -28.98 16.47 3.95
N MET A 57 -28.58 15.56 4.83
CA MET A 57 -29.48 14.93 5.83
C MET A 57 -29.68 15.76 7.10
N GLY A 58 -28.92 16.84 7.29
CA GLY A 58 -29.02 17.69 8.51
C GLY A 58 -28.43 17.02 9.76
N ALA A 59 -27.75 17.80 10.58
CA ALA A 59 -27.06 17.32 11.78
C ALA A 59 -27.99 16.72 12.88
N SER A 60 -29.31 16.82 12.71
CA SER A 60 -30.32 16.48 13.72
C SER A 60 -30.74 15.01 13.75
N THR A 61 -30.29 14.17 12.81
CA THR A 61 -30.75 12.78 12.68
C THR A 61 -29.77 11.73 13.19
N MET A 62 -28.58 12.13 13.65
CA MET A 62 -27.56 11.19 14.14
C MET A 62 -27.29 11.35 15.65
N PRO A 63 -27.04 10.23 16.38
CA PRO A 63 -26.57 10.31 17.75
C PRO A 63 -25.28 11.15 17.79
N GLU A 64 -25.09 11.91 18.86
CA GLU A 64 -23.91 12.75 19.09
C GLU A 64 -22.61 11.91 19.01
N LEU A 65 -22.06 11.79 17.83
CA LEU A 65 -20.72 11.22 17.65
C LEU A 65 -19.69 12.24 18.15
N PRO A 66 -18.65 11.80 18.86
CA PRO A 66 -17.64 12.70 19.43
C PRO A 66 -16.87 13.49 18.37
N PHE A 67 -17.03 13.16 17.10
CA PHE A 67 -16.40 13.81 15.96
C PHE A 67 -17.42 14.07 14.85
N SER A 68 -17.31 15.23 14.19
CA SER A 68 -18.15 15.53 13.03
C SER A 68 -17.84 14.57 11.88
N MET A 69 -18.84 14.21 11.08
CA MET A 69 -18.68 13.34 9.91
C MET A 69 -17.69 13.89 8.87
N SER A 70 -17.49 15.20 8.85
CA SER A 70 -16.46 15.86 8.04
C SER A 70 -15.06 15.40 8.42
N VAL A 71 -14.79 15.14 9.71
CA VAL A 71 -13.50 14.61 10.18
C VAL A 71 -13.26 13.20 9.63
N PHE A 72 -14.28 12.35 9.64
CA PHE A 72 -14.16 11.00 9.04
C PHE A 72 -13.87 11.07 7.54
N SER A 73 -14.55 11.95 6.81
CA SER A 73 -14.29 12.15 5.37
C SER A 73 -12.84 12.56 5.10
N ILE A 74 -12.29 13.49 5.88
CA ILE A 74 -10.90 13.92 5.76
C ILE A 74 -9.93 12.76 6.08
N ILE A 75 -10.21 11.98 7.12
CA ILE A 75 -9.40 10.82 7.50
C ILE A 75 -9.37 9.79 6.35
N TYR A 76 -10.51 9.50 5.71
CA TYR A 76 -10.57 8.58 4.57
C TYR A 76 -9.73 9.06 3.38
N VAL A 77 -9.77 10.35 3.06
CA VAL A 77 -8.93 10.94 2.00
C VAL A 77 -7.44 10.84 2.35
N LEU A 78 -7.07 11.11 3.60
CA LEU A 78 -5.68 10.96 4.06
C LEU A 78 -5.20 9.51 3.96
N PHE A 79 -6.03 8.54 4.37
CA PHE A 79 -5.70 7.12 4.21
C PHE A 79 -5.56 6.73 2.73
N ALA A 80 -6.45 7.21 1.86
CA ALA A 80 -6.35 6.97 0.43
C ALA A 80 -5.02 7.50 -0.15
N ALA A 81 -4.61 8.71 0.25
CA ALA A 81 -3.34 9.31 -0.15
C ALA A 81 -2.13 8.51 0.36
N ILE A 82 -2.15 8.08 1.62
CA ILE A 82 -1.07 7.26 2.21
C ILE A 82 -0.98 5.90 1.49
N TYR A 83 -2.12 5.26 1.21
CA TYR A 83 -2.17 3.95 0.57
C TYR A 83 -1.77 3.99 -0.92
N PHE A 84 -1.86 5.15 -1.55
CA PHE A 84 -1.46 5.35 -2.94
C PHE A 84 0.03 5.01 -3.15
N PHE A 85 0.92 5.41 -2.26
CA PHE A 85 2.36 5.22 -2.41
C PHE A 85 2.76 3.74 -2.52
N PRO A 86 2.40 2.85 -1.57
CA PRO A 86 2.79 1.45 -1.66
C PRO A 86 2.17 0.75 -2.87
N VAL A 87 0.93 1.08 -3.24
CA VAL A 87 0.28 0.53 -4.43
C VAL A 87 1.00 0.97 -5.71
N TYR A 88 1.42 2.23 -5.78
CA TYR A 88 2.20 2.76 -6.90
C TYR A 88 3.56 2.08 -7.03
N TYR A 89 4.30 1.90 -5.93
CA TYR A 89 5.57 1.17 -5.96
C TYR A 89 5.40 -0.27 -6.42
N LEU A 90 4.35 -0.95 -5.97
CA LEU A 90 4.05 -2.32 -6.39
C LEU A 90 3.73 -2.39 -7.90
N TYR A 91 2.98 -1.43 -8.42
CA TYR A 91 2.70 -1.31 -9.84
C TYR A 91 3.98 -1.07 -10.67
N GLN A 92 4.85 -0.17 -10.21
CA GLN A 92 6.13 0.11 -10.86
C GLN A 92 7.06 -1.11 -10.85
N TYR A 93 7.13 -1.84 -9.72
CA TYR A 93 7.85 -3.10 -9.67
C TYR A 93 7.35 -4.06 -10.74
N ALA A 94 6.06 -4.30 -10.79
CA ALA A 94 5.44 -5.26 -11.70
C ALA A 94 5.69 -4.92 -13.17
N THR A 95 5.50 -3.66 -13.54
CA THR A 95 5.66 -3.21 -14.94
C THR A 95 7.12 -3.21 -15.38
N LYS A 96 8.03 -2.68 -14.56
CA LYS A 96 9.46 -2.63 -14.88
C LYS A 96 10.08 -4.03 -14.92
N THR A 97 9.75 -4.89 -13.94
CA THR A 97 10.26 -6.28 -13.92
C THR A 97 9.78 -7.07 -15.12
N SER A 98 8.49 -6.98 -15.47
CA SER A 98 7.97 -7.64 -16.66
C SER A 98 8.66 -7.15 -17.94
N ALA A 99 8.81 -5.84 -18.11
CA ALA A 99 9.51 -5.25 -19.26
C ALA A 99 10.99 -5.64 -19.30
N ALA A 100 11.66 -5.67 -18.14
CA ALA A 100 13.07 -6.06 -18.01
C ALA A 100 13.31 -7.50 -18.47
N LEU A 101 12.44 -8.43 -18.09
CA LEU A 101 12.53 -9.83 -18.47
C LEU A 101 12.31 -10.04 -19.97
N HIS A 102 11.41 -9.27 -20.60
CA HIS A 102 11.19 -9.32 -22.03
C HIS A 102 12.33 -8.70 -22.83
N SER A 103 12.88 -7.58 -22.37
CA SER A 103 13.97 -6.87 -23.05
C SER A 103 15.36 -7.32 -22.64
N LYS A 104 15.49 -8.26 -21.70
CA LYS A 104 16.73 -8.72 -21.08
C LYS A 104 17.60 -7.55 -20.55
N ASN A 105 16.95 -6.52 -20.01
CA ASN A 105 17.58 -5.29 -19.54
C ASN A 105 17.79 -5.33 -18.03
N LYS A 106 19.07 -5.43 -17.60
CA LYS A 106 19.46 -5.48 -16.18
C LYS A 106 19.10 -4.21 -15.42
N GLN A 107 19.32 -3.04 -16.02
CA GLN A 107 19.05 -1.77 -15.36
C GLN A 107 17.57 -1.66 -15.03
N LEU A 108 16.71 -2.01 -15.98
CA LEU A 108 15.27 -1.99 -15.77
C LEU A 108 14.80 -2.99 -14.72
N LEU A 109 15.47 -4.15 -14.61
CA LEU A 109 15.22 -5.12 -13.53
C LEU A 109 15.63 -4.55 -12.18
N THR A 110 16.80 -3.91 -12.09
CA THR A 110 17.26 -3.27 -10.87
C THR A 110 16.28 -2.18 -10.41
N ASP A 111 15.83 -1.34 -11.33
CA ASP A 111 14.83 -0.30 -11.04
C ASP A 111 13.48 -0.90 -10.59
N GLY A 112 13.09 -2.04 -11.15
CA GLY A 112 11.92 -2.80 -10.68
C GLY A 112 12.08 -3.26 -9.24
N LEU A 113 13.19 -3.92 -8.93
CA LEU A 113 13.49 -4.41 -7.57
C LEU A 113 13.63 -3.28 -6.55
N GLU A 114 14.13 -2.11 -6.94
CA GLU A 114 14.17 -0.92 -6.08
C GLU A 114 12.77 -0.45 -5.69
N ASN A 115 11.81 -0.49 -6.63
CA ASN A 115 10.41 -0.20 -6.32
C ASN A 115 9.81 -1.24 -5.36
N LEU A 116 10.14 -2.53 -5.52
CA LEU A 116 9.72 -3.58 -4.59
C LEU A 116 10.28 -3.34 -3.17
N LYS A 117 11.57 -3.01 -3.07
CA LYS A 117 12.22 -2.60 -1.80
C LYS A 117 11.48 -1.43 -1.17
N SER A 118 11.13 -0.40 -1.96
CA SER A 118 10.42 0.79 -1.47
C SER A 118 9.01 0.45 -0.99
N HIS A 119 8.29 -0.43 -1.68
CA HIS A 119 7.00 -0.97 -1.26
C HIS A 119 7.10 -1.65 0.11
N HIS A 120 8.02 -2.60 0.28
CA HIS A 120 8.20 -3.31 1.54
C HIS A 120 8.67 -2.40 2.67
N LYS A 121 9.58 -1.46 2.39
CA LYS A 121 10.03 -0.46 3.37
C LYS A 121 8.87 0.38 3.88
N PHE A 122 8.00 0.86 2.98
CA PHE A 122 6.82 1.63 3.35
C PHE A 122 5.88 0.81 4.23
N LEU A 123 5.54 -0.41 3.82
CA LEU A 123 4.68 -1.31 4.60
C LEU A 123 5.28 -1.64 5.97
N GLY A 124 6.58 -1.91 6.03
CA GLY A 124 7.28 -2.20 7.28
C GLY A 124 7.20 -1.04 8.27
N ILE A 125 7.49 0.18 7.82
CA ILE A 125 7.40 1.39 8.66
C ILE A 125 5.95 1.61 9.11
N PHE A 126 4.99 1.51 8.20
CA PHE A 126 3.57 1.69 8.50
C PHE A 126 3.06 0.66 9.53
N THR A 127 3.43 -0.61 9.35
CA THR A 127 3.10 -1.69 10.29
C THR A 127 3.70 -1.43 11.66
N LEU A 128 4.95 -0.99 11.72
CA LEU A 128 5.63 -0.68 12.98
C LEU A 128 4.91 0.45 13.74
N ILE A 129 4.49 1.51 13.04
CA ILE A 129 3.72 2.61 13.63
C ILE A 129 2.39 2.08 14.18
N LEU A 130 1.64 1.28 13.41
CA LEU A 130 0.37 0.72 13.85
C LEU A 130 0.53 -0.19 15.07
N VAL A 131 1.49 -1.11 15.04
CA VAL A 131 1.74 -2.04 16.16
C VAL A 131 2.14 -1.27 17.41
N SER A 132 2.98 -0.24 17.28
CA SER A 132 3.35 0.62 18.42
C SER A 132 2.13 1.34 19.00
N LEU A 133 1.27 1.90 18.14
CA LEU A 133 0.06 2.60 18.57
C LEU A 133 -0.90 1.67 19.30
N TYR A 134 -1.18 0.50 18.73
CA TYR A 134 -2.01 -0.52 19.38
C TYR A 134 -1.41 -1.01 20.68
N GLY A 135 -0.10 -1.20 20.75
CA GLY A 135 0.62 -1.58 21.97
C GLY A 135 0.44 -0.54 23.08
N PHE A 136 0.57 0.74 22.77
CA PHE A 136 0.32 1.82 23.71
C PHE A 136 -1.13 1.82 24.22
N ILE A 137 -2.11 1.76 23.31
CA ILE A 137 -3.53 1.71 23.67
C ILE A 137 -3.82 0.53 24.60
N PHE A 138 -3.27 -0.65 24.29
CA PHE A 138 -3.45 -1.87 25.09
C PHE A 138 -2.87 -1.72 26.51
N VAL A 139 -1.66 -1.17 26.62
CA VAL A 139 -1.04 -0.93 27.95
C VAL A 139 -1.86 0.06 28.78
N PHE A 140 -2.30 1.17 28.19
CA PHE A 140 -3.14 2.14 28.90
C PHE A 140 -4.50 1.58 29.28
N ALA A 141 -5.11 0.73 28.45
CA ALA A 141 -6.36 0.07 28.77
C ALA A 141 -6.22 -0.88 29.98
N ILE A 142 -5.13 -1.64 30.06
CA ILE A 142 -4.85 -2.51 31.21
C ILE A 142 -4.62 -1.68 32.47
N LEU A 143 -3.78 -0.65 32.42
CA LEU A 143 -3.51 0.20 33.56
C LEU A 143 -4.77 0.92 34.04
N GLY A 144 -5.59 1.45 33.13
CA GLY A 144 -6.87 2.07 33.47
C GLY A 144 -7.86 1.08 34.10
N GLY A 145 -7.92 -0.16 33.58
CA GLY A 145 -8.74 -1.23 34.17
C GLY A 145 -8.30 -1.60 35.58
N ILE A 146 -7.00 -1.72 35.85
CA ILE A 146 -6.46 -2.01 37.18
C ILE A 146 -6.79 -0.86 38.16
N LEU A 147 -6.58 0.38 37.75
CA LEU A 147 -6.86 1.55 38.59
C LEU A 147 -8.35 1.67 38.93
N SER A 148 -9.25 1.34 38.01
CA SER A 148 -10.69 1.39 38.24
C SER A 148 -11.18 0.29 39.19
N THR A 149 -10.45 -0.81 39.35
CA THR A 149 -10.77 -1.87 40.30
C THR A 149 -10.23 -1.63 41.72
N LEU A 150 -9.27 -0.68 41.85
CA LEU A 150 -8.64 -0.31 43.12
C LEU A 150 -9.27 0.93 43.77
N SER A 151 -10.12 1.66 43.04
CA SER A 151 -10.88 2.81 43.52
C SER A 151 -12.31 2.46 43.89
#